data_f109ae657b246d7c6aa1cede08f3793f
#
_entry.id   f109ae657b246d7c6aa1cede08f3793f
#
_cell.length_a   1.000
_cell.length_b   1.000
_cell.length_c   1.000
_cell.angle_alpha   90.00
_cell.angle_beta   90.00
_cell.angle_gamma   90.00
#
_symmetry.space_group_name_H-M   'P 1'
#
loop_
_entity.id
_entity.type
_entity.pdbx_description
1 polymer ?
#
loop_
_entity_poly.entity_id
_entity_poly.type
_entity_poly.pdbx_seq_one_letter_code
_entity_poly.pdbx_strand_id
1 'polypeptide(L)'
;MKIVSSIFNGLKFITPALHIRDRFKITLSISLIFITAVSCNNNDKTATKQPGSVANKETKSSPAAKKTIVFFGNSITAGYGLEPEQAFPVLIQQKIDSLQLNYKVVNAGVSGETSSGGNSRIDWILKQPVDVFILELGANDGLRGIPVSETKRNLQAIIDKVKAKYPDAQLVLAGMQVPPNMGQKYATDFRSMFTELAKQNNIALIPFLLEGVGGEATFNQQDGIHPNVEGAKIVAENVWAQLQRVLRGRLKRNFEDGFSY
;
A
#
# COMPACT_ATOMS: atom_id res chain seq x y z
N MET A 1 37.01 -50.97 -20.56
CA MET A 1 38.06 -51.59 -19.73
C MET A 1 38.12 -50.83 -18.41
N LYS A 2 37.72 -51.51 -17.31
CA LYS A 2 38.06 -51.33 -15.86
C LYS A 2 37.86 -49.92 -15.26
N ILE A 3 36.75 -49.69 -14.43
CA ILE A 3 36.69 -49.95 -12.97
C ILE A 3 37.56 -48.95 -12.18
N VAL A 4 36.92 -48.06 -11.37
CA VAL A 4 37.15 -47.99 -9.93
C VAL A 4 35.89 -47.42 -9.25
N SER A 5 35.35 -48.24 -8.41
CA SER A 5 34.31 -48.11 -7.42
C SER A 5 34.87 -47.49 -6.13
N SER A 6 33.95 -46.92 -5.32
CA SER A 6 34.03 -46.80 -3.87
C SER A 6 34.74 -45.55 -3.31
N ILE A 7 33.97 -44.69 -2.59
CA ILE A 7 34.03 -44.63 -1.12
C ILE A 7 32.77 -43.89 -0.61
N PHE A 8 31.86 -44.68 -0.04
CA PHE A 8 30.82 -44.22 0.91
C PHE A 8 31.42 -44.33 2.32
N ASN A 9 31.42 -43.25 3.09
CA ASN A 9 31.39 -43.28 4.56
C ASN A 9 31.04 -41.86 5.02
N GLY A 10 29.81 -41.59 5.51
CA GLY A 10 29.56 -41.74 6.92
C GLY A 10 29.64 -40.35 7.59
N LEU A 11 28.61 -39.47 7.45
CA LEU A 11 28.45 -38.33 8.36
C LEU A 11 27.16 -38.54 9.18
N LYS A 12 27.39 -38.90 10.46
CA LYS A 12 26.36 -39.04 11.47
C LYS A 12 25.76 -37.64 11.79
N PHE A 13 24.46 -37.49 11.63
CA PHE A 13 23.71 -36.36 12.14
C PHE A 13 23.60 -36.47 13.67
N ILE A 14 24.24 -35.52 14.37
CA ILE A 14 24.05 -35.31 15.80
C ILE A 14 22.97 -34.25 15.97
N THR A 15 21.80 -34.64 16.43
CA THR A 15 20.74 -33.73 16.90
C THR A 15 20.99 -33.37 18.35
N PRO A 16 21.09 -32.11 18.75
CA PRO A 16 20.96 -31.75 20.15
C PRO A 16 19.48 -31.55 20.51
N ALA A 17 18.97 -32.41 21.38
CA ALA A 17 17.73 -32.20 22.08
C ALA A 17 17.95 -31.07 23.11
N LEU A 18 17.28 -29.94 22.92
CA LEU A 18 17.26 -28.88 23.90
C LEU A 18 15.93 -28.95 24.67
N HIS A 19 15.98 -29.50 25.87
CA HIS A 19 14.93 -29.42 26.86
C HIS A 19 15.04 -28.04 27.54
N ILE A 20 14.05 -27.17 27.29
CA ILE A 20 13.83 -26.00 28.13
C ILE A 20 12.41 -26.07 28.66
N ARG A 21 12.31 -26.56 29.93
CA ARG A 21 11.15 -26.39 30.82
C ARG A 21 11.43 -25.10 31.58
N ASP A 22 10.81 -24.00 31.21
CA ASP A 22 10.69 -22.84 32.10
C ASP A 22 9.22 -22.54 32.37
N ARG A 23 8.86 -22.71 33.61
CA ARG A 23 7.57 -22.41 34.20
C ARG A 23 7.49 -20.89 34.42
N PHE A 24 6.74 -20.19 33.62
CA PHE A 24 6.33 -18.81 33.93
C PHE A 24 5.17 -18.87 34.93
N LYS A 25 5.44 -18.49 36.17
CA LYS A 25 4.42 -18.21 37.22
C LYS A 25 3.83 -16.82 36.89
N ILE A 26 2.57 -16.80 36.49
CA ILE A 26 1.79 -15.57 36.34
C ILE A 26 1.26 -15.23 37.73
N THR A 27 1.80 -14.19 38.34
CA THR A 27 1.24 -13.57 39.57
C THR A 27 0.14 -12.59 39.13
N LEU A 28 -1.08 -12.94 39.48
CA LEU A 28 -2.28 -12.14 39.30
C LEU A 28 -2.35 -11.11 40.43
N SER A 29 -2.03 -9.85 40.16
CA SER A 29 -2.24 -8.75 41.13
C SER A 29 -3.63 -8.15 40.92
N ILE A 30 -4.51 -8.41 41.87
CA ILE A 30 -5.85 -7.82 41.96
C ILE A 30 -5.70 -6.45 42.60
N SER A 31 -5.84 -5.37 41.83
CA SER A 31 -5.97 -4.00 42.34
C SER A 31 -7.44 -3.70 42.63
N LEU A 32 -7.75 -3.55 43.92
CA LEU A 32 -9.06 -3.16 44.44
C LEU A 32 -9.22 -1.64 44.28
N ILE A 33 -10.11 -1.19 43.40
CA ILE A 33 -10.44 0.23 43.22
C ILE A 33 -11.61 0.57 44.18
N PHE A 34 -11.34 1.43 45.16
CA PHE A 34 -12.33 2.05 46.03
C PHE A 34 -13.12 3.11 45.27
N ILE A 35 -14.42 2.93 45.14
CA ILE A 35 -15.35 3.93 44.65
C ILE A 35 -15.86 4.74 45.82
N THR A 36 -15.46 5.99 45.96
CA THR A 36 -16.08 6.94 46.89
C THR A 36 -17.24 7.65 46.20
N ALA A 37 -18.44 7.40 46.66
CA ALA A 37 -19.64 8.13 46.30
C ALA A 37 -19.63 9.50 47.00
N VAL A 38 -19.69 10.59 46.20
CA VAL A 38 -19.98 11.92 46.74
C VAL A 38 -21.45 12.26 46.44
N SER A 39 -22.17 12.43 47.56
CA SER A 39 -23.58 12.80 47.58
C SER A 39 -23.80 14.26 47.15
N CYS A 40 -24.74 14.49 46.22
CA CYS A 40 -25.26 15.82 45.92
C CYS A 40 -26.31 16.24 46.93
N ASN A 41 -26.14 17.41 47.50
CA ASN A 41 -27.20 18.06 48.31
C ASN A 41 -27.81 19.20 47.48
N ASN A 42 -29.13 19.14 47.30
CA ASN A 42 -29.96 20.19 46.73
C ASN A 42 -30.11 21.34 47.71
N ASN A 43 -30.08 22.55 47.20
CA ASN A 43 -30.89 23.63 47.76
C ASN A 43 -31.28 24.63 46.67
N ASP A 44 -32.61 24.83 46.63
CA ASP A 44 -33.33 25.82 45.89
C ASP A 44 -32.95 27.29 46.21
N LYS A 45 -33.00 28.18 45.29
CA LYS A 45 -33.93 29.30 45.16
C LYS A 45 -33.51 30.39 44.20
N THR A 46 -34.49 30.78 43.44
CA THR A 46 -34.86 32.15 42.99
C THR A 46 -34.41 32.60 41.62
N ALA A 47 -35.44 32.71 40.80
CA ALA A 47 -35.45 33.29 39.45
C ALA A 47 -35.06 34.77 39.43
N THR A 48 -34.22 35.15 38.44
CA THR A 48 -34.24 36.51 37.90
C THR A 48 -34.07 36.42 36.39
N LYS A 49 -35.10 36.84 35.67
CA LYS A 49 -35.10 37.01 34.19
C LYS A 49 -34.16 38.13 33.80
N GLN A 50 -33.21 37.88 32.90
CA GLN A 50 -32.61 38.89 32.04
C GLN A 50 -32.60 38.41 30.58
N PRO A 51 -32.80 39.36 29.61
CA PRO A 51 -33.14 39.01 28.25
C PRO A 51 -31.92 38.74 27.36
N GLY A 52 -32.03 37.72 26.54
CA GLY A 52 -31.49 37.62 25.20
C GLY A 52 -30.05 38.00 24.94
N SER A 53 -29.11 37.06 25.17
CA SER A 53 -27.87 37.01 24.38
C SER A 53 -28.00 35.84 23.41
N VAL A 54 -28.16 36.15 22.11
CA VAL A 54 -28.10 35.18 21.03
C VAL A 54 -26.64 34.72 20.96
N ALA A 55 -26.33 33.65 21.68
CA ALA A 55 -25.03 32.98 21.52
C ALA A 55 -25.01 32.37 20.12
N ASN A 56 -24.28 33.02 19.24
CA ASN A 56 -23.90 32.49 17.94
C ASN A 56 -23.10 31.21 18.19
N LYS A 57 -23.79 30.08 18.06
CA LYS A 57 -23.17 28.77 18.16
C LYS A 57 -22.30 28.57 16.91
N GLU A 58 -21.06 29.06 16.95
CA GLU A 58 -20.05 28.68 15.97
C GLU A 58 -19.96 27.16 15.99
N THR A 59 -20.55 26.52 15.04
CA THR A 59 -20.36 25.12 14.72
C THR A 59 -18.93 24.99 14.23
N LYS A 60 -17.98 24.70 15.15
CA LYS A 60 -16.66 24.21 14.77
C LYS A 60 -16.90 22.94 13.97
N SER A 61 -16.85 23.06 12.64
CA SER A 61 -16.84 21.90 11.76
C SER A 61 -15.61 21.05 12.13
N SER A 62 -15.87 19.84 12.60
CA SER A 62 -14.80 18.85 12.78
C SER A 62 -14.03 18.73 11.45
N PRO A 63 -12.70 18.71 11.47
CA PRO A 63 -11.92 18.57 10.24
C PRO A 63 -12.41 17.31 9.50
N ALA A 64 -12.78 17.46 8.23
CA ALA A 64 -13.19 16.32 7.41
C ALA A 64 -12.10 15.23 7.43
N ALA A 65 -12.50 13.99 7.67
CA ALA A 65 -11.55 12.87 7.72
C ALA A 65 -10.74 12.80 6.42
N LYS A 66 -9.41 12.60 6.56
CA LYS A 66 -8.52 12.47 5.39
C LYS A 66 -8.94 11.26 4.54
N LYS A 67 -9.00 11.44 3.24
CA LYS A 67 -9.18 10.37 2.26
C LYS A 67 -7.92 9.50 2.20
N THR A 68 -8.06 8.21 1.90
CA THR A 68 -6.94 7.26 1.96
C THR A 68 -6.48 6.86 0.56
N ILE A 69 -5.18 7.02 0.31
CA ILE A 69 -4.48 6.50 -0.87
C ILE A 69 -3.68 5.29 -0.42
N VAL A 70 -3.97 4.11 -0.97
CA VAL A 70 -3.24 2.88 -0.67
C VAL A 70 -2.29 2.56 -1.83
N PHE A 71 -1.00 2.44 -1.56
CA PHE A 71 0.00 1.88 -2.45
C PHE A 71 0.15 0.41 -2.13
N PHE A 72 -0.35 -0.45 -3.00
CA PHE A 72 -0.33 -1.89 -2.85
C PHE A 72 0.66 -2.48 -3.86
N GLY A 73 1.80 -2.97 -3.37
CA GLY A 73 2.90 -3.33 -4.25
C GLY A 73 3.95 -4.23 -3.61
N ASN A 74 5.07 -4.34 -4.30
CA ASN A 74 6.20 -5.17 -3.92
C ASN A 74 7.33 -4.38 -3.21
N SER A 75 8.60 -4.78 -3.44
CA SER A 75 9.78 -4.14 -2.86
C SER A 75 9.98 -2.69 -3.29
N ILE A 76 9.53 -2.30 -4.50
CA ILE A 76 9.64 -0.93 -5.00
C ILE A 76 8.72 -0.02 -4.19
N THR A 77 7.47 -0.45 -3.96
CA THR A 77 6.52 0.24 -3.09
C THR A 77 6.98 0.26 -1.64
N ALA A 78 7.52 -0.86 -1.14
CA ALA A 78 8.04 -0.95 0.22
C ALA A 78 9.22 -0.01 0.49
N GLY A 79 9.98 0.38 -0.54
CA GLY A 79 11.22 1.14 -0.42
C GLY A 79 12.40 0.27 0.02
N TYR A 80 12.52 -0.95 -0.56
CA TYR A 80 13.59 -1.89 -0.22
C TYR A 80 14.97 -1.23 -0.32
N GLY A 81 15.78 -1.38 0.73
CA GLY A 81 17.15 -0.83 0.80
C GLY A 81 17.24 0.67 1.01
N LEU A 82 16.12 1.36 1.24
CA LEU A 82 16.02 2.78 1.54
C LEU A 82 15.57 3.00 2.99
N GLU A 83 15.88 4.18 3.53
CA GLU A 83 15.24 4.61 4.77
C GLU A 83 13.73 4.84 4.52
N PRO A 84 12.86 4.66 5.53
CA PRO A 84 11.42 4.78 5.35
C PRO A 84 10.96 6.09 4.69
N GLU A 85 11.62 7.20 5.00
CA GLU A 85 11.32 8.55 4.51
C GLU A 85 11.68 8.75 3.03
N GLN A 86 12.52 7.86 2.48
CA GLN A 86 13.00 7.88 1.09
C GLN A 86 12.14 7.04 0.16
N ALA A 87 11.26 6.19 0.70
CA ALA A 87 10.35 5.38 -0.11
C ALA A 87 9.40 6.28 -0.91
N PHE A 88 9.18 5.97 -2.20
CA PHE A 88 8.39 6.85 -3.08
C PHE A 88 6.96 7.14 -2.58
N PRO A 89 6.25 6.23 -1.86
CA PRO A 89 4.94 6.57 -1.30
C PRO A 89 5.01 7.67 -0.24
N VAL A 90 6.09 7.73 0.53
CA VAL A 90 6.32 8.80 1.53
C VAL A 90 6.63 10.12 0.83
N LEU A 91 7.42 10.10 -0.25
CA LEU A 91 7.66 11.30 -1.08
C LEU A 91 6.35 11.83 -1.69
N ILE A 92 5.43 10.95 -2.07
CA ILE A 92 4.07 11.32 -2.49
C ILE A 92 3.29 11.96 -1.34
N GLN A 93 3.37 11.43 -0.11
CA GLN A 93 2.72 12.06 1.06
C GLN A 93 3.26 13.47 1.29
N GLN A 94 4.57 13.66 1.24
CA GLN A 94 5.17 15.00 1.38
C GLN A 94 4.65 16.00 0.32
N LYS A 95 4.49 15.52 -0.92
CA LYS A 95 3.92 16.33 -2.02
C LYS A 95 2.44 16.66 -1.79
N ILE A 96 1.66 15.72 -1.29
CA ILE A 96 0.25 15.90 -0.90
C ILE A 96 0.13 16.93 0.22
N ASP A 97 0.98 16.84 1.24
CA ASP A 97 0.96 17.76 2.38
C ASP A 97 1.40 19.18 1.98
N SER A 98 2.42 19.30 1.10
CA SER A 98 2.86 20.60 0.58
C SER A 98 1.77 21.33 -0.23
N LEU A 99 0.90 20.57 -0.88
CA LEU A 99 -0.26 21.08 -1.63
C LEU A 99 -1.54 21.17 -0.78
N GLN A 100 -1.45 20.87 0.51
CA GLN A 100 -2.57 20.90 1.47
C GLN A 100 -3.77 20.05 1.03
N LEU A 101 -3.52 18.95 0.31
CA LEU A 101 -4.57 18.03 -0.12
C LEU A 101 -5.00 17.14 1.05
N ASN A 102 -6.31 16.95 1.22
CA ASN A 102 -6.88 16.18 2.35
C ASN A 102 -6.81 14.67 2.11
N TYR A 103 -5.59 14.14 1.93
CA TYR A 103 -5.31 12.71 1.74
C TYR A 103 -4.23 12.23 2.70
N LYS A 104 -4.31 10.95 3.07
CA LYS A 104 -3.24 10.19 3.72
C LYS A 104 -2.80 9.04 2.84
N VAL A 105 -1.50 8.80 2.80
CA VAL A 105 -0.90 7.67 2.09
C VAL A 105 -0.70 6.49 3.04
N VAL A 106 -1.02 5.29 2.56
CA VAL A 106 -0.71 4.02 3.21
C VAL A 106 0.22 3.25 2.30
N ASN A 107 1.44 2.98 2.76
CA ASN A 107 2.38 2.10 2.08
C ASN A 107 2.06 0.65 2.49
N ALA A 108 1.58 -0.15 1.55
CA ALA A 108 1.27 -1.55 1.70
C ALA A 108 2.16 -2.43 0.79
N GLY A 109 3.41 -2.03 0.58
CA GLY A 109 4.41 -2.79 -0.16
C GLY A 109 4.96 -3.96 0.66
N VAL A 110 5.21 -5.10 0.01
CA VAL A 110 5.83 -6.29 0.59
C VAL A 110 6.93 -6.80 -0.33
N SER A 111 8.19 -6.75 0.14
CA SER A 111 9.33 -7.16 -0.68
C SER A 111 9.22 -8.62 -1.15
N GLY A 112 9.55 -8.84 -2.43
CA GLY A 112 9.49 -10.16 -3.05
C GLY A 112 8.09 -10.62 -3.47
N GLU A 113 7.04 -9.81 -3.24
CA GLU A 113 5.66 -10.21 -3.51
C GLU A 113 5.36 -10.35 -5.00
N THR A 114 4.70 -11.45 -5.36
CA THR A 114 4.14 -11.70 -6.68
C THR A 114 2.67 -11.27 -6.76
N SER A 115 2.10 -11.25 -7.95
CA SER A 115 0.67 -11.00 -8.15
C SER A 115 -0.21 -12.00 -7.37
N SER A 116 0.21 -13.26 -7.28
CA SER A 116 -0.48 -14.30 -6.51
C SER A 116 -0.43 -14.02 -5.00
N GLY A 117 0.73 -13.60 -4.48
CA GLY A 117 0.88 -13.19 -3.08
C GLY A 117 -0.04 -12.02 -2.74
N GLY A 118 -0.03 -10.98 -3.57
CA GLY A 118 -0.92 -9.84 -3.43
C GLY A 118 -2.40 -10.23 -3.44
N ASN A 119 -2.82 -11.10 -4.38
CA ASN A 119 -4.20 -11.58 -4.44
C ASN A 119 -4.63 -12.35 -3.17
N SER A 120 -3.69 -13.01 -2.52
CA SER A 120 -3.96 -13.74 -1.27
C SER A 120 -4.16 -12.84 -0.06
N ARG A 121 -3.51 -11.64 -0.01
CA ARG A 121 -3.60 -10.73 1.14
C ARG A 121 -4.48 -9.50 0.94
N ILE A 122 -4.95 -9.23 -0.28
CA ILE A 122 -5.70 -8.00 -0.58
C ILE A 122 -6.93 -7.82 0.33
N ASP A 123 -7.63 -8.89 0.68
CA ASP A 123 -8.81 -8.84 1.53
C ASP A 123 -8.52 -8.27 2.94
N TRP A 124 -7.29 -8.45 3.43
CA TRP A 124 -6.85 -7.85 4.69
C TRP A 124 -6.64 -6.34 4.54
N ILE A 125 -6.05 -5.89 3.44
CA ILE A 125 -5.84 -4.47 3.14
C ILE A 125 -7.19 -3.74 3.00
N LEU A 126 -8.16 -4.39 2.37
CA LEU A 126 -9.50 -3.83 2.14
C LEU A 126 -10.39 -3.77 3.41
N LYS A 127 -9.87 -4.11 4.60
CA LYS A 127 -10.57 -3.87 5.87
C LYS A 127 -10.60 -2.41 6.27
N GLN A 128 -9.73 -1.57 5.74
CA GLN A 128 -9.68 -0.13 5.97
C GLN A 128 -10.23 0.64 4.75
N PRO A 129 -10.73 1.87 4.94
CA PRO A 129 -11.23 2.69 3.84
C PRO A 129 -10.19 2.92 2.75
N VAL A 130 -10.62 2.86 1.49
CA VAL A 130 -9.78 3.12 0.31
C VAL A 130 -10.50 4.09 -0.61
N ASP A 131 -9.91 5.25 -0.86
CA ASP A 131 -10.41 6.24 -1.82
C ASP A 131 -9.64 6.22 -3.13
N VAL A 132 -8.34 5.93 -3.08
CA VAL A 132 -7.48 5.70 -4.24
C VAL A 132 -6.64 4.46 -3.99
N PHE A 133 -6.59 3.56 -4.95
CA PHE A 133 -5.83 2.32 -4.88
C PHE A 133 -4.82 2.28 -6.02
N ILE A 134 -3.54 2.20 -5.68
CA ILE A 134 -2.45 2.09 -6.66
C ILE A 134 -1.91 0.67 -6.59
N LEU A 135 -2.08 -0.08 -7.67
CA LEU A 135 -1.65 -1.47 -7.80
C LEU A 135 -0.30 -1.53 -8.52
N GLU A 136 0.73 -1.92 -7.79
CA GLU A 136 2.11 -2.07 -8.26
C GLU A 136 2.59 -3.51 -8.01
N LEU A 137 2.20 -4.44 -8.84
CA LEU A 137 2.62 -5.85 -8.78
C LEU A 137 2.88 -6.41 -10.18
N GLY A 138 3.57 -7.54 -10.23
CA GLY A 138 3.90 -8.26 -11.45
C GLY A 138 5.41 -8.29 -11.75
N ALA A 139 6.21 -7.33 -11.23
CA ALA A 139 7.66 -7.34 -11.49
C ALA A 139 8.31 -8.66 -11.06
N ASN A 140 7.99 -9.16 -9.87
CA ASN A 140 8.50 -10.44 -9.37
C ASN A 140 7.98 -11.65 -10.16
N ASP A 141 6.78 -11.56 -10.72
CA ASP A 141 6.25 -12.56 -11.65
C ASP A 141 7.10 -12.59 -12.93
N GLY A 142 7.33 -11.41 -13.51
CA GLY A 142 8.16 -11.24 -14.68
C GLY A 142 9.58 -11.78 -14.50
N LEU A 143 10.26 -11.38 -13.42
CA LEU A 143 11.61 -11.84 -13.10
C LEU A 143 11.72 -13.36 -12.89
N ARG A 144 10.63 -14.00 -12.46
CA ARG A 144 10.54 -15.46 -12.26
C ARG A 144 10.03 -16.21 -13.48
N GLY A 145 9.71 -15.53 -14.58
CA GLY A 145 9.18 -16.13 -15.78
C GLY A 145 7.79 -16.76 -15.62
N ILE A 146 7.00 -16.27 -14.66
CA ILE A 146 5.62 -16.73 -14.46
C ILE A 146 4.81 -16.42 -15.73
N PRO A 147 3.95 -17.33 -16.20
CA PRO A 147 3.15 -17.06 -17.39
C PRO A 147 2.37 -15.75 -17.30
N VAL A 148 2.44 -14.91 -18.33
CA VAL A 148 1.79 -13.59 -18.37
C VAL A 148 0.27 -13.71 -18.11
N SER A 149 -0.36 -14.78 -18.61
CA SER A 149 -1.78 -15.05 -18.38
C SER A 149 -2.11 -15.26 -16.89
N GLU A 150 -1.19 -15.82 -16.12
CA GLU A 150 -1.37 -16.04 -14.69
C GLU A 150 -1.23 -14.72 -13.92
N THR A 151 -0.19 -13.94 -14.21
CA THR A 151 -0.02 -12.59 -13.67
C THR A 151 -1.25 -11.73 -13.96
N LYS A 152 -1.72 -11.72 -15.21
CA LYS A 152 -2.92 -10.99 -15.65
C LYS A 152 -4.15 -11.39 -14.83
N ARG A 153 -4.39 -12.68 -14.65
CA ARG A 153 -5.52 -13.21 -13.88
C ARG A 153 -5.48 -12.75 -12.41
N ASN A 154 -4.31 -12.79 -11.78
CA ASN A 154 -4.16 -12.36 -10.39
C ASN A 154 -4.36 -10.84 -10.23
N LEU A 155 -3.79 -10.02 -11.14
CA LEU A 155 -4.00 -8.57 -11.13
C LEU A 155 -5.47 -8.22 -11.36
N GLN A 156 -6.17 -8.89 -12.29
CA GLN A 156 -7.61 -8.71 -12.51
C GLN A 156 -8.40 -9.05 -11.25
N ALA A 157 -8.10 -10.18 -10.58
CA ALA A 157 -8.78 -10.57 -9.35
C ALA A 157 -8.61 -9.52 -8.23
N ILE A 158 -7.42 -8.90 -8.11
CA ILE A 158 -7.20 -7.80 -7.16
C ILE A 158 -8.08 -6.59 -7.53
N ILE A 159 -8.09 -6.20 -8.80
CA ILE A 159 -8.91 -5.08 -9.31
C ILE A 159 -10.39 -5.33 -9.00
N ASP A 160 -10.89 -6.54 -9.26
CA ASP A 160 -12.29 -6.92 -9.03
C ASP A 160 -12.66 -6.82 -7.54
N LYS A 161 -11.80 -7.32 -6.65
CA LYS A 161 -12.00 -7.23 -5.20
C LYS A 161 -12.04 -5.78 -4.70
N VAL A 162 -11.15 -4.92 -5.21
CA VAL A 162 -11.15 -3.49 -4.86
C VAL A 162 -12.44 -2.83 -5.33
N LYS A 163 -12.86 -3.03 -6.59
CA LYS A 163 -14.09 -2.47 -7.14
C LYS A 163 -15.34 -2.96 -6.42
N ALA A 164 -15.38 -4.25 -6.08
CA ALA A 164 -16.51 -4.83 -5.36
C ALA A 164 -16.65 -4.24 -3.94
N LYS A 165 -15.52 -3.98 -3.27
CA LYS A 165 -15.53 -3.45 -1.91
C LYS A 165 -15.68 -1.94 -1.85
N TYR A 166 -15.08 -1.23 -2.79
CA TYR A 166 -15.03 0.25 -2.87
C TYR A 166 -15.33 0.70 -4.30
N PRO A 167 -16.60 0.67 -4.73
CA PRO A 167 -16.99 1.01 -6.11
C PRO A 167 -16.61 2.44 -6.51
N ASP A 168 -16.55 3.37 -5.56
CA ASP A 168 -16.16 4.76 -5.79
C ASP A 168 -14.65 5.01 -5.72
N ALA A 169 -13.86 4.00 -5.37
CA ALA A 169 -12.41 4.14 -5.32
C ALA A 169 -11.83 4.36 -6.72
N GLN A 170 -10.87 5.28 -6.83
CA GLN A 170 -10.11 5.46 -8.05
C GLN A 170 -8.95 4.46 -8.08
N LEU A 171 -8.83 3.70 -9.16
CA LEU A 171 -7.75 2.74 -9.33
C LEU A 171 -6.71 3.27 -10.31
N VAL A 172 -5.45 3.03 -9.97
CA VAL A 172 -4.28 3.29 -10.82
C VAL A 172 -3.48 2.00 -10.90
N LEU A 173 -3.24 1.52 -12.11
CA LEU A 173 -2.35 0.38 -12.35
C LEU A 173 -0.96 0.90 -12.73
N ALA A 174 0.07 0.43 -12.03
CA ALA A 174 1.46 0.73 -12.38
C ALA A 174 2.00 -0.35 -13.31
N GLY A 175 2.28 0.01 -14.56
CA GLY A 175 2.89 -0.85 -15.55
C GLY A 175 4.35 -1.14 -15.25
N MET A 176 4.78 -2.35 -15.56
CA MET A 176 6.14 -2.83 -15.39
C MET A 176 6.69 -3.42 -16.68
N GLN A 177 8.00 -3.50 -16.77
CA GLN A 177 8.72 -4.16 -17.85
C GLN A 177 9.66 -5.23 -17.27
N VAL A 178 10.02 -6.19 -18.08
CA VAL A 178 11.01 -7.20 -17.75
C VAL A 178 12.31 -6.94 -18.50
N PRO A 179 13.47 -7.43 -17.97
CA PRO A 179 14.75 -7.30 -18.68
C PRO A 179 14.69 -7.94 -20.07
N PRO A 180 15.47 -7.41 -21.05
CA PRO A 180 15.44 -7.89 -22.44
C PRO A 180 15.81 -9.37 -22.62
N ASN A 181 16.59 -9.94 -21.69
CA ASN A 181 17.03 -11.33 -21.71
C ASN A 181 15.91 -12.35 -21.43
N MET A 182 14.69 -11.91 -21.04
CA MET A 182 13.52 -12.78 -20.85
C MET A 182 12.85 -13.22 -22.17
N GLY A 183 13.37 -12.78 -23.30
CA GLY A 183 12.86 -13.07 -24.65
C GLY A 183 11.81 -12.08 -25.12
N GLN A 184 11.91 -11.70 -26.40
CA GLN A 184 11.13 -10.62 -27.03
C GLN A 184 9.62 -10.83 -26.88
N LYS A 185 9.15 -12.05 -27.13
CA LYS A 185 7.71 -12.37 -27.04
C LYS A 185 7.19 -12.17 -25.62
N TYR A 186 7.88 -12.73 -24.63
CA TYR A 186 7.49 -12.60 -23.23
C TYR A 186 7.48 -11.14 -22.77
N ALA A 187 8.52 -10.38 -23.10
CA ALA A 187 8.63 -8.96 -22.75
C ALA A 187 7.52 -8.11 -23.37
N THR A 188 7.16 -8.40 -24.62
CA THR A 188 6.05 -7.71 -25.31
C THR A 188 4.71 -8.03 -24.67
N ASP A 189 4.41 -9.32 -24.47
CA ASP A 189 3.16 -9.77 -23.87
C ASP A 189 3.02 -9.23 -22.44
N PHE A 190 4.11 -9.26 -21.65
CA PHE A 190 4.16 -8.75 -20.28
C PHE A 190 3.82 -7.25 -20.21
N ARG A 191 4.44 -6.44 -21.06
CA ARG A 191 4.16 -4.99 -21.10
C ARG A 191 2.73 -4.70 -21.58
N SER A 192 2.26 -5.40 -22.63
CA SER A 192 0.92 -5.21 -23.19
C SER A 192 -0.18 -5.53 -22.20
N MET A 193 0.02 -6.53 -21.34
CA MET A 193 -0.92 -6.96 -20.30
C MET A 193 -1.41 -5.80 -19.43
N PHE A 194 -0.52 -4.89 -19.00
CA PHE A 194 -0.91 -3.75 -18.16
C PHE A 194 -1.81 -2.77 -18.90
N THR A 195 -1.50 -2.50 -20.16
CA THR A 195 -2.33 -1.62 -21.02
C THR A 195 -3.72 -2.23 -21.25
N GLU A 196 -3.77 -3.53 -21.51
CA GLU A 196 -5.03 -4.26 -21.68
C GLU A 196 -5.88 -4.25 -20.41
N LEU A 197 -5.29 -4.56 -19.25
CA LEU A 197 -5.97 -4.54 -17.96
C LEU A 197 -6.51 -3.14 -17.64
N ALA A 198 -5.71 -2.10 -17.83
CA ALA A 198 -6.14 -0.74 -17.56
C ALA A 198 -7.33 -0.34 -18.45
N LYS A 199 -7.26 -0.65 -19.76
CA LYS A 199 -8.33 -0.39 -20.73
C LYS A 199 -9.61 -1.18 -20.41
N GLN A 200 -9.49 -2.49 -20.17
CA GLN A 200 -10.62 -3.37 -19.86
C GLN A 200 -11.36 -2.93 -18.60
N ASN A 201 -10.64 -2.40 -17.64
CA ASN A 201 -11.18 -1.98 -16.36
C ASN A 201 -11.55 -0.50 -16.28
N ASN A 202 -11.27 0.28 -17.32
CA ASN A 202 -11.43 1.74 -17.34
C ASN A 202 -10.77 2.41 -16.12
N ILE A 203 -9.50 2.06 -15.87
CA ILE A 203 -8.68 2.58 -14.77
C ILE A 203 -7.46 3.33 -15.30
N ALA A 204 -6.91 4.24 -14.48
CA ALA A 204 -5.71 4.97 -14.86
C ALA A 204 -4.49 4.04 -14.94
N LEU A 205 -3.58 4.34 -15.86
CA LEU A 205 -2.34 3.59 -16.07
C LEU A 205 -1.13 4.51 -15.90
N ILE A 206 -0.16 4.09 -15.12
CA ILE A 206 1.22 4.55 -15.23
C ILE A 206 1.89 3.61 -16.24
N PRO A 207 2.27 4.04 -17.45
CA PRO A 207 2.71 3.12 -18.50
C PRO A 207 3.93 2.29 -18.13
N PHE A 208 4.90 2.92 -17.44
CA PHE A 208 6.05 2.26 -16.88
C PHE A 208 6.46 2.98 -15.58
N LEU A 209 6.35 2.30 -14.46
CA LEU A 209 6.64 2.88 -13.14
C LEU A 209 8.09 3.36 -13.02
N LEU A 210 9.04 2.58 -13.58
CA LEU A 210 10.47 2.84 -13.52
C LEU A 210 10.99 3.61 -14.74
N GLU A 211 10.17 4.41 -15.40
CA GLU A 211 10.61 5.25 -16.52
C GLU A 211 11.74 6.18 -16.05
N GLY A 212 12.86 6.19 -16.81
CA GLY A 212 14.07 6.93 -16.45
C GLY A 212 14.90 6.34 -15.29
N VAL A 213 14.50 5.20 -14.74
CA VAL A 213 15.20 4.52 -13.63
C VAL A 213 15.59 3.10 -14.01
N GLY A 214 14.67 2.35 -14.63
CA GLY A 214 14.88 0.95 -14.95
C GLY A 214 16.08 0.72 -15.88
N GLY A 215 17.08 -0.03 -15.40
CA GLY A 215 18.31 -0.29 -16.15
C GLY A 215 19.39 0.81 -16.06
N GLU A 216 19.12 1.93 -15.41
CA GLU A 216 20.06 3.05 -15.24
C GLU A 216 20.85 2.87 -13.94
N ALA A 217 22.11 2.44 -14.04
CA ALA A 217 22.95 2.16 -12.86
C ALA A 217 23.06 3.34 -11.87
N THR A 218 23.00 4.59 -12.36
CA THR A 218 23.04 5.80 -11.55
C THR A 218 21.83 5.94 -10.61
N PHE A 219 20.69 5.37 -10.99
CA PHE A 219 19.42 5.51 -10.26
C PHE A 219 18.97 4.22 -9.58
N ASN A 220 19.77 3.15 -9.69
CA ASN A 220 19.51 1.88 -9.02
C ASN A 220 20.55 1.59 -7.94
N GLN A 221 20.18 0.73 -7.00
CA GLN A 221 21.09 0.15 -6.03
C GLN A 221 22.06 -0.81 -6.74
N GLN A 222 23.03 -1.35 -6.01
CA GLN A 222 24.07 -2.25 -6.57
C GLN A 222 23.47 -3.50 -7.24
N ASP A 223 22.26 -3.89 -6.89
CA ASP A 223 21.55 -5.02 -7.49
C ASP A 223 21.01 -4.74 -8.91
N GLY A 224 21.03 -3.49 -9.35
CA GLY A 224 20.55 -3.05 -10.66
C GLY A 224 19.02 -3.15 -10.87
N ILE A 225 18.28 -3.42 -9.81
CA ILE A 225 16.82 -3.68 -9.85
C ILE A 225 16.04 -2.62 -9.05
N HIS A 226 16.49 -2.36 -7.84
CA HIS A 226 15.78 -1.47 -6.92
C HIS A 226 16.28 -0.03 -7.05
N PRO A 227 15.37 0.95 -7.13
CA PRO A 227 15.77 2.36 -7.14
C PRO A 227 16.60 2.72 -5.91
N ASN A 228 17.64 3.51 -6.08
CA ASN A 228 18.32 4.20 -4.99
C ASN A 228 17.55 5.46 -4.59
N VAL A 229 18.10 6.28 -3.70
CA VAL A 229 17.44 7.51 -3.20
C VAL A 229 17.01 8.44 -4.35
N GLU A 230 17.89 8.67 -5.33
CA GLU A 230 17.59 9.54 -6.47
C GLU A 230 16.57 8.87 -7.43
N GLY A 231 16.71 7.57 -7.67
CA GLY A 231 15.75 6.80 -8.44
C GLY A 231 14.34 6.81 -7.81
N ALA A 232 14.23 6.71 -6.48
CA ALA A 232 12.96 6.79 -5.78
C ALA A 232 12.25 8.13 -5.97
N LYS A 233 13.00 9.24 -6.09
CA LYS A 233 12.44 10.56 -6.41
C LYS A 233 11.85 10.59 -7.82
N ILE A 234 12.54 10.00 -8.80
CA ILE A 234 12.04 9.89 -10.18
C ILE A 234 10.77 9.03 -10.21
N VAL A 235 10.76 7.89 -9.51
CA VAL A 235 9.57 7.05 -9.38
C VAL A 235 8.41 7.83 -8.78
N ALA A 236 8.64 8.63 -7.75
CA ALA A 236 7.61 9.49 -7.17
C ALA A 236 7.03 10.48 -8.20
N GLU A 237 7.86 11.08 -9.06
CA GLU A 237 7.38 11.98 -10.14
C GLU A 237 6.56 11.21 -11.19
N ASN A 238 6.99 10.01 -11.60
CA ASN A 238 6.25 9.17 -12.53
C ASN A 238 4.85 8.84 -11.99
N VAL A 239 4.76 8.50 -10.71
CA VAL A 239 3.49 8.26 -10.01
C VAL A 239 2.66 9.53 -9.94
N TRP A 240 3.28 10.65 -9.54
CA TRP A 240 2.59 11.91 -9.34
C TRP A 240 1.96 12.42 -10.63
N ALA A 241 2.61 12.25 -11.77
CA ALA A 241 2.10 12.66 -13.08
C ALA A 241 0.71 12.09 -13.39
N GLN A 242 0.41 10.87 -12.94
CA GLN A 242 -0.92 10.26 -13.10
C GLN A 242 -1.83 10.52 -11.89
N LEU A 243 -1.30 10.40 -10.68
CA LEU A 243 -2.07 10.55 -9.46
C LEU A 243 -2.74 11.93 -9.36
N GLN A 244 -2.02 13.02 -9.68
CA GLN A 244 -2.60 14.36 -9.67
C GLN A 244 -3.83 14.50 -10.59
N ARG A 245 -3.85 13.79 -11.74
CA ARG A 245 -4.99 13.80 -12.67
C ARG A 245 -6.19 13.10 -12.05
N VAL A 246 -5.95 11.96 -11.40
CA VAL A 246 -6.97 11.19 -10.69
C VAL A 246 -7.58 12.01 -9.55
N LEU A 247 -6.73 12.68 -8.75
CA LEU A 247 -7.18 13.53 -7.64
C LEU A 247 -7.98 14.75 -8.14
N ARG A 248 -7.55 15.42 -9.21
CA ARG A 248 -8.28 16.55 -9.83
C ARG A 248 -9.61 16.13 -10.44
N GLY A 249 -9.68 15.00 -11.12
CA GLY A 249 -10.92 14.47 -11.70
C GLY A 249 -11.96 14.15 -10.62
N ARG A 250 -11.52 13.67 -9.45
CA ARG A 250 -12.41 13.44 -8.30
C ARG A 250 -12.93 14.74 -7.68
N LEU A 251 -12.08 15.77 -7.62
CA LEU A 251 -12.50 17.08 -7.13
C LEU A 251 -13.61 17.68 -8.03
N LYS A 252 -13.47 17.60 -9.35
CA LYS A 252 -14.51 18.08 -10.28
C LYS A 252 -15.83 17.36 -10.07
N ARG A 253 -15.86 16.03 -10.01
CA ARG A 253 -17.10 15.26 -9.75
C ARG A 253 -17.77 15.66 -8.44
N ASN A 254 -17.01 15.77 -7.36
CA ASN A 254 -17.59 16.20 -6.06
C ASN A 254 -18.21 17.61 -6.11
N PHE A 255 -17.71 18.51 -6.97
CA PHE A 255 -18.33 19.82 -7.19
C PHE A 255 -19.61 19.73 -8.02
N GLU A 256 -19.65 18.88 -9.04
CA GLU A 256 -20.82 18.68 -9.90
C GLU A 256 -21.95 17.99 -9.14
N ASP A 257 -21.65 16.97 -8.34
CA ASP A 257 -22.61 16.23 -7.51
C ASP A 257 -23.11 17.05 -6.30
N GLY A 258 -22.32 18.03 -5.81
CA GLY A 258 -22.68 18.90 -4.68
C GLY A 258 -23.57 20.10 -5.03
N PHE A 259 -23.82 20.37 -6.32
CA PHE A 259 -24.70 21.44 -6.81
C PHE A 259 -26.00 20.93 -7.44
N SER A 260 -26.33 19.65 -7.30
CA SER A 260 -27.66 19.12 -7.65
C SER A 260 -28.60 19.33 -6.47
N TYR A 261 -29.25 20.49 -6.43
CA TYR A 261 -30.46 20.80 -5.63
C TYR A 261 -31.66 20.95 -6.56
#